data_fff88f29d56bc3720d8e5dd0b2b3dd3b
#
_entry.id   fff88f29d56bc3720d8e5dd0b2b3dd3b
#
_cell.length_a   1.000
_cell.length_b   1.000
_cell.length_c   1.000
_cell.angle_alpha   90.00
_cell.angle_beta   90.00
_cell.angle_gamma   90.00
#
_symmetry.space_group_name_H-M   'P 1'
#
loop_
_entity.id
_entity.type
_entity.pdbx_description
1 polymer ?
#
loop_
_entity_poly.entity_id
_entity_poly.type
_entity_poly.pdbx_seq_one_letter_code
_entity_poly.pdbx_strand_id
1 'polypeptide(L)'
;MYSEQGIGETRDVPESLIFYFDPMCPYAFQTSLWIREVRRQRDLAITWRFFSLEEVNLVAGKRHPWERPWSFGFGQMRVGALIRRELGNDALDHWYAAVGNAFFFDGVKTHVPEVHAGVIADAGFDASFVDRAVADDSTLAEVREEHQEAVAGYGAHGVPTLVLERGYAIYGPVVVPAPTNDDAVALWELVRSMQRFPQLYELRHPKTIDDLTSVAAHFRTYLTTRDWQTVENPAP
;
A
#
# COMPACT_ATOMS: atom_id res chain seq x y z
N MET A 1 -13.80 54.91 -5.16
CA MET A 1 -12.39 54.55 -4.94
C MET A 1 -12.40 53.28 -4.08
N TYR A 2 -12.53 52.13 -4.73
CA TYR A 2 -12.48 50.81 -4.03
C TYR A 2 -11.04 50.36 -4.04
N SER A 3 -10.44 50.21 -2.87
CA SER A 3 -9.10 49.66 -2.68
C SER A 3 -9.10 48.18 -3.05
N GLU A 4 -8.30 47.80 -4.03
CA GLU A 4 -7.91 46.42 -4.27
C GLU A 4 -7.12 45.89 -3.06
N GLN A 5 -7.76 45.09 -2.26
CA GLN A 5 -7.06 44.25 -1.27
C GLN A 5 -6.38 43.13 -2.03
N GLY A 6 -5.07 43.13 -2.00
CA GLY A 6 -4.23 42.11 -2.61
C GLY A 6 -4.65 40.72 -2.15
N ILE A 7 -4.81 39.85 -3.13
CA ILE A 7 -4.92 38.41 -2.95
C ILE A 7 -3.59 37.96 -2.35
N GLY A 8 -3.57 37.70 -1.03
CA GLY A 8 -2.42 37.18 -0.35
C GLY A 8 -2.00 35.87 -1.03
N GLU A 9 -0.72 35.72 -1.35
CA GLU A 9 -0.10 34.46 -1.75
C GLU A 9 -0.50 33.40 -0.72
N THR A 10 -1.38 32.51 -1.14
CA THR A 10 -1.61 31.25 -0.41
C THR A 10 -0.27 30.53 -0.46
N ARG A 11 0.46 30.47 0.66
CA ARG A 11 1.58 29.53 0.82
C ARG A 11 0.98 28.17 0.49
N ASP A 12 1.46 27.56 -0.60
CA ASP A 12 1.15 26.19 -0.95
C ASP A 12 1.58 25.32 0.24
N VAL A 13 0.62 24.91 1.05
CA VAL A 13 0.87 23.85 2.05
C VAL A 13 1.06 22.59 1.24
N PRO A 14 2.19 21.87 1.41
CA PRO A 14 2.43 20.63 0.68
C PRO A 14 1.23 19.71 0.82
N GLU A 15 0.76 19.18 -0.30
CA GLU A 15 -0.30 18.17 -0.28
C GLU A 15 0.20 16.95 0.49
N SER A 16 -0.66 16.34 1.28
CA SER A 16 -0.30 15.15 2.05
C SER A 16 -1.36 14.09 2.00
N LEU A 17 -0.93 12.83 2.03
CA LEU A 17 -1.83 11.70 2.16
C LEU A 17 -1.20 10.58 3.01
N ILE A 18 -2.05 9.77 3.65
CA ILE A 18 -1.67 8.48 4.19
C ILE A 18 -2.08 7.41 3.19
N PHE A 19 -1.17 6.50 2.87
CA PHE A 19 -1.40 5.39 1.96
C PHE A 19 -1.31 4.07 2.73
N TYR A 20 -2.46 3.44 2.97
CA TYR A 20 -2.49 2.11 3.55
C TYR A 20 -2.32 1.04 2.49
N PHE A 21 -1.41 0.08 2.74
CA PHE A 21 -1.09 -0.98 1.80
C PHE A 21 -0.83 -2.32 2.47
N ASP A 22 -0.97 -3.38 1.68
CA ASP A 22 -0.43 -4.72 1.95
C ASP A 22 0.51 -5.08 0.81
N PRO A 23 1.76 -5.50 1.06
CA PRO A 23 2.73 -5.81 0.01
C PRO A 23 2.29 -6.97 -0.90
N MET A 24 1.29 -7.76 -0.49
CA MET A 24 0.73 -8.85 -1.28
C MET A 24 -0.45 -8.41 -2.17
N CYS A 25 -0.88 -7.15 -2.10
CA CYS A 25 -2.01 -6.65 -2.89
C CYS A 25 -1.57 -6.09 -4.24
N PRO A 26 -1.90 -6.74 -5.38
CA PRO A 26 -1.50 -6.25 -6.70
C PRO A 26 -2.14 -4.90 -7.05
N TYR A 27 -3.36 -4.65 -6.60
CA TYR A 27 -4.04 -3.37 -6.86
C TYR A 27 -3.45 -2.23 -6.04
N ALA A 28 -3.14 -2.46 -4.75
CA ALA A 28 -2.46 -1.46 -3.93
C ALA A 28 -1.07 -1.13 -4.51
N PHE A 29 -0.36 -2.14 -5.04
CA PHE A 29 0.92 -1.89 -5.70
C PHE A 29 0.76 -1.05 -6.96
N GLN A 30 -0.21 -1.33 -7.83
CA GLN A 30 -0.49 -0.50 -9.01
C GLN A 30 -0.84 0.95 -8.62
N THR A 31 -1.68 1.12 -7.62
CA THR A 31 -2.02 2.46 -7.11
C THR A 31 -0.80 3.16 -6.50
N SER A 32 0.12 2.41 -5.90
CA SER A 32 1.38 2.97 -5.38
C SER A 32 2.32 3.47 -6.50
N LEU A 33 2.32 2.82 -7.67
CA LEU A 33 3.05 3.29 -8.84
C LEU A 33 2.45 4.62 -9.34
N TRP A 34 1.13 4.68 -9.41
CA TRP A 34 0.43 5.91 -9.79
C TRP A 34 0.73 7.08 -8.83
N ILE A 35 0.62 6.87 -7.52
CA ILE A 35 0.79 7.98 -6.58
C ILE A 35 2.26 8.46 -6.50
N ARG A 36 3.23 7.56 -6.74
CA ARG A 36 4.64 7.95 -6.91
C ARG A 36 4.85 8.77 -8.18
N GLU A 37 4.11 8.48 -9.26
CA GLU A 37 4.12 9.30 -10.47
C GLU A 37 3.57 10.71 -10.20
N VAL A 38 2.47 10.82 -9.45
CA VAL A 38 1.94 12.11 -9.01
C VAL A 38 2.98 12.88 -8.20
N ARG A 39 3.64 12.24 -7.22
CA ARG A 39 4.68 12.88 -6.40
C ARG A 39 5.87 13.41 -7.21
N ARG A 40 6.18 12.81 -8.36
CA ARG A 40 7.22 13.35 -9.26
C ARG A 40 6.82 14.67 -9.93
N GLN A 41 5.55 14.97 -10.02
CA GLN A 41 5.00 16.14 -10.73
C GLN A 41 4.37 17.17 -9.77
N ARG A 42 4.15 16.81 -8.51
CA ARG A 42 3.52 17.64 -7.48
C ARG A 42 4.31 17.56 -6.18
N ASP A 43 4.23 18.60 -5.36
CA ASP A 43 4.75 18.58 -4.00
C ASP A 43 3.76 17.80 -3.11
N LEU A 44 3.89 16.46 -3.12
CA LEU A 44 3.02 15.54 -2.41
C LEU A 44 3.82 14.72 -1.40
N ALA A 45 3.50 14.91 -0.11
CA ALA A 45 4.01 14.08 0.97
C ALA A 45 3.17 12.82 1.14
N ILE A 46 3.80 11.64 1.10
CA ILE A 46 3.12 10.35 1.26
C ILE A 46 3.61 9.72 2.55
N THR A 47 2.68 9.41 3.47
CA THR A 47 2.93 8.59 4.65
C THR A 47 2.45 7.17 4.39
N TRP A 48 3.38 6.22 4.30
CA TRP A 48 3.06 4.82 4.09
C TRP A 48 2.67 4.14 5.39
N ARG A 49 1.54 3.39 5.38
CA ARG A 49 0.99 2.69 6.54
C ARG A 49 0.57 1.27 6.18
N PHE A 50 0.61 0.40 7.15
CA PHE A 50 0.33 -1.03 6.97
C PHE A 50 -1.14 -1.35 7.14
N PHE A 51 -1.60 -2.30 6.32
CA PHE A 51 -2.93 -2.89 6.42
C PHE A 51 -2.85 -4.38 6.08
N SER A 52 -3.39 -5.25 6.90
CA SER A 52 -3.31 -6.69 6.67
C SER A 52 -4.53 -7.22 5.95
N LEU A 53 -4.35 -7.65 4.70
CA LEU A 53 -5.38 -8.41 3.96
C LEU A 53 -5.59 -9.81 4.51
N GLU A 54 -4.56 -10.40 5.13
CA GLU A 54 -4.70 -11.70 5.80
C GLU A 54 -5.70 -11.63 6.95
N GLU A 55 -5.70 -10.51 7.69
CA GLU A 55 -6.61 -10.31 8.80
C GLU A 55 -8.05 -10.08 8.36
N VAL A 56 -8.30 -9.16 7.42
CA VAL A 56 -9.67 -8.89 6.97
C VAL A 56 -10.30 -10.05 6.20
N ASN A 57 -9.49 -10.94 5.65
CA ASN A 57 -9.94 -12.14 4.96
C ASN A 57 -9.82 -13.40 5.84
N LEU A 58 -9.62 -13.24 7.15
CA LEU A 58 -9.45 -14.36 8.05
C LEU A 58 -10.69 -15.23 8.08
N VAL A 59 -10.49 -16.50 7.77
CA VAL A 59 -11.55 -17.51 7.82
C VAL A 59 -11.70 -18.01 9.27
N ALA A 60 -12.95 -18.21 9.70
CA ALA A 60 -13.25 -18.72 11.04
C ALA A 60 -12.46 -20.01 11.36
N GLY A 61 -11.86 -20.08 12.55
CA GLY A 61 -11.02 -21.20 13.00
C GLY A 61 -9.57 -21.17 12.48
N LYS A 62 -9.15 -20.13 11.80
CA LYS A 62 -7.74 -19.91 11.43
C LYS A 62 -7.07 -18.95 12.39
N ARG A 63 -5.73 -19.07 12.51
CA ARG A 63 -4.94 -18.17 13.34
C ARG A 63 -4.84 -16.79 12.73
N HIS A 64 -4.83 -15.76 13.56
CA HIS A 64 -4.48 -14.42 13.13
C HIS A 64 -3.05 -14.35 12.57
N PRO A 65 -2.75 -13.46 11.63
CA PRO A 65 -1.40 -13.37 11.07
C PRO A 65 -0.33 -13.08 12.13
N TRP A 66 -0.66 -12.34 13.18
CA TRP A 66 0.26 -12.04 14.30
C TRP A 66 0.45 -13.17 15.30
N GLU A 67 -0.31 -14.27 15.20
CA GLU A 67 -0.14 -15.49 16.00
C GLU A 67 0.82 -16.49 15.35
N ARG A 68 1.36 -16.14 14.19
CA ARG A 68 2.30 -16.97 13.43
C ARG A 68 3.69 -16.32 13.44
N PRO A 69 4.78 -17.11 13.51
CA PRO A 69 6.15 -16.56 13.42
C PRO A 69 6.35 -15.74 12.15
N TRP A 70 5.78 -16.19 11.05
CA TRP A 70 5.77 -15.53 9.75
C TRP A 70 4.44 -15.77 9.04
N SER A 71 4.05 -14.82 8.21
CA SER A 71 2.85 -14.92 7.36
C SER A 71 3.10 -14.17 6.05
N PHE A 72 2.18 -14.26 5.08
CA PHE A 72 2.41 -13.71 3.73
C PHE A 72 2.75 -12.22 3.73
N GLY A 73 1.76 -11.36 3.91
CA GLY A 73 1.93 -9.92 3.91
C GLY A 73 2.38 -9.40 5.27
N PHE A 74 1.78 -9.91 6.34
CA PHE A 74 2.05 -9.43 7.70
C PHE A 74 3.52 -9.59 8.11
N GLY A 75 4.15 -10.74 7.78
CA GLY A 75 5.56 -10.97 8.05
C GLY A 75 6.45 -9.95 7.33
N GLN A 76 6.17 -9.69 6.04
CA GLN A 76 6.90 -8.68 5.27
C GLN A 76 6.70 -7.27 5.85
N MET A 77 5.48 -6.91 6.27
CA MET A 77 5.20 -5.60 6.87
C MET A 77 5.98 -5.37 8.17
N ARG A 78 6.28 -6.42 8.97
CA ARG A 78 7.18 -6.30 10.13
C ARG A 78 8.58 -5.85 9.73
N VAL A 79 9.10 -6.38 8.61
CA VAL A 79 10.40 -5.94 8.04
C VAL A 79 10.32 -4.47 7.62
N GLY A 80 9.25 -4.09 6.89
CA GLY A 80 8.99 -2.70 6.52
C GLY A 80 8.88 -1.76 7.73
N ALA A 81 8.24 -2.20 8.83
CA ALA A 81 8.13 -1.42 10.07
C ALA A 81 9.51 -1.15 10.70
N LEU A 82 10.37 -2.16 10.76
CA LEU A 82 11.73 -1.99 11.27
C LEU A 82 12.57 -1.07 10.38
N ILE A 83 12.48 -1.25 9.05
CA ILE A 83 13.15 -0.37 8.07
C ILE A 83 12.68 1.08 8.26
N ARG A 84 11.37 1.33 8.34
CA ARG A 84 10.83 2.68 8.58
C ARG A 84 11.34 3.29 9.87
N ARG A 85 11.37 2.50 10.93
CA ARG A 85 11.80 2.95 12.26
C ARG A 85 13.27 3.38 12.29
N GLU A 86 14.12 2.64 11.60
CA GLU A 86 15.56 2.92 11.60
C GLU A 86 16.01 3.88 10.50
N LEU A 87 15.35 3.86 9.35
CA LEU A 87 15.79 4.57 8.15
C LEU A 87 14.78 5.59 7.60
N GLY A 88 13.58 5.63 8.16
CA GLY A 88 12.56 6.63 7.80
C GLY A 88 11.55 6.16 6.73
N ASN A 89 10.57 7.01 6.49
CA ASN A 89 9.44 6.74 5.58
C ASN A 89 9.88 6.57 4.11
N ASP A 90 10.92 7.28 3.68
CA ASP A 90 11.45 7.15 2.31
C ASP A 90 12.12 5.79 2.09
N ALA A 91 12.75 5.23 3.13
CA ALA A 91 13.28 3.87 3.09
C ALA A 91 12.14 2.83 3.02
N LEU A 92 11.05 3.04 3.74
CA LEU A 92 9.85 2.19 3.61
C LEU A 92 9.27 2.26 2.20
N ASP A 93 9.19 3.45 1.59
CA ASP A 93 8.76 3.62 0.20
C ASP A 93 9.64 2.83 -0.78
N HIS A 94 10.97 2.94 -0.62
CA HIS A 94 11.92 2.22 -1.43
C HIS A 94 11.80 0.69 -1.25
N TRP A 95 11.70 0.22 -0.01
CA TRP A 95 11.45 -1.18 0.30
C TRP A 95 10.16 -1.69 -0.36
N TYR A 96 9.04 -0.94 -0.23
CA TYR A 96 7.76 -1.36 -0.82
C TYR A 96 7.83 -1.42 -2.35
N ALA A 97 8.54 -0.46 -2.98
CA ALA A 97 8.76 -0.49 -4.42
C ALA A 97 9.58 -1.71 -4.85
N ALA A 98 10.68 -2.02 -4.15
CA ALA A 98 11.56 -3.15 -4.47
C ALA A 98 10.84 -4.50 -4.31
N VAL A 99 10.18 -4.71 -3.17
CA VAL A 99 9.43 -5.94 -2.88
C VAL A 99 8.28 -6.14 -3.87
N GLY A 100 7.53 -5.06 -4.16
CA GLY A 100 6.43 -5.13 -5.12
C GLY A 100 6.89 -5.39 -6.55
N ASN A 101 7.99 -4.78 -7.03
CA ASN A 101 8.56 -5.07 -8.33
C ASN A 101 8.98 -6.54 -8.42
N ALA A 102 9.74 -7.03 -7.45
CA ALA A 102 10.19 -8.41 -7.41
C ALA A 102 9.01 -9.40 -7.45
N PHE A 103 7.94 -9.14 -6.68
CA PHE A 103 6.80 -10.05 -6.61
C PHE A 103 5.88 -9.95 -7.83
N PHE A 104 5.47 -8.75 -8.23
CA PHE A 104 4.43 -8.59 -9.25
C PHE A 104 4.98 -8.63 -10.68
N PHE A 105 6.22 -8.19 -10.90
CA PHE A 105 6.80 -8.13 -12.25
C PHE A 105 7.87 -9.20 -12.50
N ASP A 106 8.70 -9.52 -11.51
CA ASP A 106 9.81 -10.47 -11.70
C ASP A 106 9.43 -11.90 -11.28
N GLY A 107 8.30 -12.09 -10.63
CA GLY A 107 7.82 -13.43 -10.22
C GLY A 107 8.60 -14.03 -9.05
N VAL A 108 9.18 -13.20 -8.21
CA VAL A 108 9.94 -13.63 -7.03
C VAL A 108 8.99 -13.81 -5.84
N LYS A 109 9.06 -14.94 -5.13
CA LYS A 109 8.18 -15.26 -3.99
C LYS A 109 8.62 -14.50 -2.72
N THR A 110 8.43 -13.20 -2.70
CA THR A 110 8.88 -12.31 -1.60
C THR A 110 8.25 -12.63 -0.24
N HIS A 111 7.16 -13.38 -0.21
CA HIS A 111 6.53 -13.84 1.03
C HIS A 111 7.28 -15.01 1.72
N VAL A 112 8.35 -15.52 1.13
CA VAL A 112 9.26 -16.51 1.73
C VAL A 112 10.41 -15.77 2.41
N PRO A 113 10.67 -15.98 3.72
CA PRO A 113 11.64 -15.17 4.47
C PRO A 113 13.03 -15.07 3.85
N GLU A 114 13.59 -16.20 3.43
CA GLU A 114 14.93 -16.28 2.84
C GLU A 114 15.00 -15.54 1.49
N VAL A 115 13.91 -15.62 0.71
CA VAL A 115 13.78 -14.90 -0.57
C VAL A 115 13.63 -13.41 -0.30
N HIS A 116 12.83 -13.04 0.71
CA HIS A 116 12.67 -11.64 1.11
C HIS A 116 14.01 -11.01 1.49
N ALA A 117 14.82 -11.73 2.28
CA ALA A 117 16.16 -11.29 2.67
C ALA A 117 17.06 -11.00 1.45
N GLY A 118 17.00 -11.84 0.42
CA GLY A 118 17.71 -11.60 -0.85
C GLY A 118 17.21 -10.35 -1.58
N VAL A 119 15.89 -10.21 -1.72
CA VAL A 119 15.28 -9.05 -2.41
C VAL A 119 15.62 -7.72 -1.74
N ILE A 120 15.57 -7.66 -0.40
CA ILE A 120 15.92 -6.41 0.29
C ILE A 120 17.42 -6.13 0.22
N ALA A 121 18.27 -7.17 0.22
CA ALA A 121 19.72 -7.01 0.04
C ALA A 121 20.04 -6.43 -1.35
N ASP A 122 19.39 -6.93 -2.40
CA ASP A 122 19.53 -6.41 -3.77
C ASP A 122 19.06 -4.95 -3.87
N ALA A 123 18.11 -4.56 -3.03
CA ALA A 123 17.63 -3.17 -2.90
C ALA A 123 18.53 -2.29 -2.00
N GLY A 124 19.64 -2.81 -1.48
CA GLY A 124 20.60 -2.06 -0.69
C GLY A 124 20.32 -2.02 0.82
N PHE A 125 19.41 -2.84 1.31
CA PHE A 125 19.18 -2.99 2.75
C PHE A 125 20.00 -4.14 3.34
N ASP A 126 20.23 -4.10 4.64
CA ASP A 126 20.83 -5.25 5.35
C ASP A 126 19.82 -6.41 5.42
N ALA A 127 20.21 -7.58 4.91
CA ALA A 127 19.37 -8.78 4.93
C ALA A 127 18.95 -9.19 6.35
N SER A 128 19.71 -8.81 7.37
CA SER A 128 19.40 -9.09 8.79
C SER A 128 18.11 -8.41 9.28
N PHE A 129 17.56 -7.44 8.53
CA PHE A 129 16.27 -6.84 8.86
C PHE A 129 15.17 -7.89 8.98
N VAL A 130 15.21 -8.98 8.21
CA VAL A 130 14.21 -10.05 8.28
C VAL A 130 14.23 -10.73 9.65
N ASP A 131 15.35 -11.25 10.09
CA ASP A 131 15.48 -11.94 11.38
C ASP A 131 15.26 -10.99 12.55
N ARG A 132 15.78 -9.78 12.46
CA ARG A 132 15.63 -8.75 13.49
C ARG A 132 14.16 -8.33 13.65
N ALA A 133 13.44 -8.14 12.56
CA ALA A 133 12.02 -7.80 12.60
C ALA A 133 11.18 -8.91 13.22
N VAL A 134 11.49 -10.18 12.91
CA VAL A 134 10.79 -11.33 13.50
C VAL A 134 11.11 -11.49 15.00
N ALA A 135 12.33 -11.16 15.42
CA ALA A 135 12.73 -11.22 16.83
C ALA A 135 12.20 -10.05 17.67
N ASP A 136 11.74 -8.97 17.05
CA ASP A 136 11.25 -7.76 17.73
C ASP A 136 9.71 -7.71 17.73
N ASP A 137 9.09 -8.09 18.85
CA ASP A 137 7.63 -8.08 19.00
C ASP A 137 7.02 -6.68 18.83
N SER A 138 7.81 -5.60 18.98
CA SER A 138 7.30 -4.24 18.74
C SER A 138 6.99 -3.97 17.28
N THR A 139 7.63 -4.67 16.33
CA THR A 139 7.26 -4.58 14.90
C THR A 139 5.90 -5.21 14.63
N LEU A 140 5.60 -6.30 15.32
CA LEU A 140 4.29 -6.96 15.26
C LEU A 140 3.20 -6.03 15.80
N ALA A 141 3.45 -5.41 16.96
CA ALA A 141 2.53 -4.46 17.59
C ALA A 141 2.25 -3.28 16.65
N GLU A 142 3.29 -2.68 16.06
CA GLU A 142 3.21 -1.54 15.16
C GLU A 142 2.33 -1.85 13.93
N VAL A 143 2.56 -2.96 13.25
CA VAL A 143 1.76 -3.36 12.07
C VAL A 143 0.30 -3.61 12.45
N ARG A 144 0.07 -4.27 13.60
CA ARG A 144 -1.27 -4.53 14.10
C ARG A 144 -2.01 -3.26 14.49
N GLU A 145 -1.35 -2.33 15.16
CA GLU A 145 -1.93 -1.04 15.55
C GLU A 145 -2.33 -0.22 14.34
N GLU A 146 -1.47 -0.12 13.32
CA GLU A 146 -1.80 0.60 12.09
C GLU A 146 -2.97 -0.04 11.33
N HIS A 147 -3.02 -1.36 11.26
CA HIS A 147 -4.16 -2.07 10.71
C HIS A 147 -5.45 -1.74 11.48
N GLN A 148 -5.39 -1.76 12.82
CA GLN A 148 -6.54 -1.45 13.66
C GLN A 148 -6.96 0.03 13.52
N GLU A 149 -6.01 0.95 13.43
CA GLU A 149 -6.28 2.36 13.13
C GLU A 149 -7.02 2.52 11.80
N ALA A 150 -6.56 1.83 10.74
CA ALA A 150 -7.22 1.88 9.44
C ALA A 150 -8.67 1.39 9.52
N VAL A 151 -8.90 0.27 10.17
CA VAL A 151 -10.24 -0.33 10.29
C VAL A 151 -11.15 0.49 11.20
N ALA A 152 -10.72 0.80 12.43
CA ALA A 152 -11.55 1.45 13.42
C ALA A 152 -11.65 2.97 13.22
N GLY A 153 -10.56 3.61 12.79
CA GLY A 153 -10.48 5.06 12.61
C GLY A 153 -11.04 5.55 11.29
N TYR A 154 -10.84 4.78 10.21
CA TYR A 154 -11.19 5.18 8.84
C TYR A 154 -12.21 4.27 8.17
N GLY A 155 -12.65 3.20 8.80
CA GLY A 155 -13.57 2.23 8.19
C GLY A 155 -12.97 1.46 7.03
N ALA A 156 -11.64 1.35 6.95
CA ALA A 156 -10.97 0.64 5.89
C ALA A 156 -11.34 -0.86 5.92
N HIS A 157 -11.67 -1.39 4.74
CA HIS A 157 -12.07 -2.78 4.55
C HIS A 157 -11.17 -3.52 3.54
N GLY A 158 -10.14 -2.85 3.06
CA GLY A 158 -9.17 -3.35 2.10
C GLY A 158 -8.17 -2.29 1.69
N VAL A 159 -7.31 -2.61 0.72
CA VAL A 159 -6.31 -1.70 0.18
C VAL A 159 -6.31 -1.72 -1.36
N PRO A 160 -5.91 -0.60 -2.01
CA PRO A 160 -5.39 0.63 -1.42
C PRO A 160 -6.47 1.40 -0.65
N THR A 161 -6.13 1.95 0.51
CA THR A 161 -6.95 2.95 1.19
C THR A 161 -6.10 4.22 1.35
N LEU A 162 -6.62 5.33 0.86
CA LEU A 162 -6.00 6.65 0.94
C LEU A 162 -6.72 7.48 2.00
N VAL A 163 -5.97 8.10 2.90
CA VAL A 163 -6.53 9.10 3.80
C VAL A 163 -5.98 10.46 3.39
N LEU A 164 -6.87 11.28 2.88
CA LEU A 164 -6.59 12.62 2.42
C LEU A 164 -6.65 13.62 3.59
N GLU A 165 -6.46 14.89 3.29
CA GLU A 165 -6.55 15.94 4.28
C GLU A 165 -7.84 15.83 5.13
N ARG A 166 -7.76 16.27 6.37
CA ARG A 166 -8.87 16.23 7.34
C ARG A 166 -9.43 14.83 7.64
N GLY A 167 -8.66 13.78 7.33
CA GLY A 167 -9.07 12.40 7.61
C GLY A 167 -10.12 11.83 6.65
N TYR A 168 -10.29 12.43 5.45
CA TYR A 168 -11.20 11.87 4.45
C TYR A 168 -10.60 10.61 3.83
N ALA A 169 -11.16 9.46 4.16
CA ALA A 169 -10.67 8.17 3.69
C ALA A 169 -11.42 7.71 2.43
N ILE A 170 -10.66 7.15 1.48
CA ILE A 170 -11.16 6.61 0.22
C ILE A 170 -10.57 5.22 0.03
N TYR A 171 -11.39 4.21 -0.23
CA TYR A 171 -10.94 2.95 -0.80
C TYR A 171 -10.71 3.11 -2.30
N GLY A 172 -9.50 2.85 -2.75
CA GLY A 172 -9.07 3.08 -4.14
C GLY A 172 -8.19 4.33 -4.29
N PRO A 173 -7.98 4.79 -5.55
CA PRO A 173 -8.53 4.25 -6.79
C PRO A 173 -7.95 2.86 -7.12
N VAL A 174 -8.76 1.98 -7.66
CA VAL A 174 -8.31 0.68 -8.19
C VAL A 174 -8.08 0.84 -9.68
N VAL A 175 -6.82 1.00 -10.07
CA VAL A 175 -6.41 1.27 -11.45
C VAL A 175 -5.43 0.22 -11.96
N VAL A 176 -5.60 -0.23 -13.21
CA VAL A 176 -4.71 -1.18 -13.88
C VAL A 176 -4.76 -0.93 -15.38
N PRO A 177 -3.64 -0.62 -16.04
CA PRO A 177 -2.34 -0.23 -15.46
C PRO A 177 -2.39 1.12 -14.73
N ALA A 178 -1.35 1.41 -13.95
CA ALA A 178 -1.19 2.72 -13.33
C ALA A 178 -1.05 3.81 -14.41
N PRO A 179 -1.82 4.91 -14.35
CA PRO A 179 -1.67 6.02 -15.30
C PRO A 179 -0.37 6.78 -15.03
N THR A 180 0.15 7.40 -16.08
CA THR A 180 1.41 8.16 -16.07
C THR A 180 1.21 9.58 -16.61
N ASN A 181 2.19 10.44 -16.44
CA ASN A 181 2.19 11.81 -16.95
C ASN A 181 0.93 12.60 -16.54
N ASP A 182 0.33 13.34 -17.46
CA ASP A 182 -0.84 14.20 -17.20
C ASP A 182 -2.06 13.39 -16.71
N ASP A 183 -2.23 12.17 -17.17
CA ASP A 183 -3.32 11.30 -16.71
C ASP A 183 -3.18 10.92 -15.22
N ALA A 184 -1.94 10.78 -14.74
CA ALA A 184 -1.71 10.53 -13.32
C ALA A 184 -2.16 11.73 -12.46
N VAL A 185 -1.84 12.94 -12.89
CA VAL A 185 -2.24 14.17 -12.22
C VAL A 185 -3.76 14.37 -12.31
N ALA A 186 -4.35 14.13 -13.49
CA ALA A 186 -5.80 14.25 -13.67
C ALA A 186 -6.58 13.31 -12.74
N LEU A 187 -6.11 12.06 -12.58
CA LEU A 187 -6.72 11.12 -11.64
C LEU A 187 -6.56 11.60 -10.18
N TRP A 188 -5.41 12.20 -9.84
CA TRP A 188 -5.18 12.76 -8.50
C TRP A 188 -6.17 13.88 -8.18
N GLU A 189 -6.37 14.81 -9.11
CA GLU A 189 -7.34 15.91 -8.94
C GLU A 189 -8.78 15.38 -8.81
N LEU A 190 -9.13 14.31 -9.55
CA LEU A 190 -10.42 13.66 -9.40
C LEU A 190 -10.59 13.07 -7.99
N VAL A 191 -9.60 12.31 -7.51
CA VAL A 191 -9.62 11.69 -6.18
C VAL A 191 -9.71 12.75 -5.09
N ARG A 192 -8.92 13.81 -5.16
CA ARG A 192 -9.00 14.93 -4.21
C ARG A 192 -10.36 15.62 -4.22
N SER A 193 -10.97 15.75 -5.40
CA SER A 193 -12.27 16.40 -5.55
C SER A 193 -13.39 15.65 -4.84
N MET A 194 -13.26 14.35 -4.58
CA MET A 194 -14.24 13.55 -3.85
C MET A 194 -14.50 14.09 -2.43
N GLN A 195 -13.51 14.73 -1.79
CA GLN A 195 -13.68 15.34 -0.47
C GLN A 195 -14.79 16.43 -0.42
N ARG A 196 -15.16 16.99 -1.57
CA ARG A 196 -16.23 17.98 -1.69
C ARG A 196 -17.62 17.35 -1.60
N PHE A 197 -17.70 16.03 -1.69
CA PHE A 197 -18.94 15.27 -1.76
C PHE A 197 -18.96 14.17 -0.68
N PRO A 198 -19.08 14.53 0.61
CA PRO A 198 -19.00 13.56 1.71
C PRO A 198 -20.10 12.49 1.67
N GLN A 199 -21.14 12.68 0.85
CA GLN A 199 -22.22 11.70 0.65
C GLN A 199 -21.98 10.78 -0.55
N LEU A 200 -20.85 10.93 -1.25
CA LEU A 200 -20.46 10.04 -2.36
C LEU A 200 -19.68 8.84 -1.79
N TYR A 201 -20.39 7.75 -1.55
CA TYR A 201 -19.81 6.55 -0.95
C TYR A 201 -19.18 5.61 -1.96
N GLU A 202 -19.70 5.52 -3.18
CA GLU A 202 -19.20 4.63 -4.20
C GLU A 202 -19.40 5.20 -5.62
N LEU A 203 -18.37 5.08 -6.43
CA LEU A 203 -18.40 5.30 -7.87
C LEU A 203 -17.62 4.18 -8.54
N ARG A 204 -18.31 3.31 -9.30
CA ARG A 204 -17.71 2.12 -9.89
C ARG A 204 -17.98 2.04 -11.39
N HIS A 205 -16.91 1.81 -12.16
CA HIS A 205 -17.02 1.42 -13.56
C HIS A 205 -17.09 -0.12 -13.66
N PRO A 206 -18.17 -0.71 -14.20
CA PRO A 206 -18.27 -2.15 -14.42
C PRO A 206 -17.21 -2.62 -15.41
N LYS A 207 -16.51 -3.72 -15.07
CA LYS A 207 -15.54 -4.33 -15.98
C LYS A 207 -16.24 -5.23 -17.00
N THR A 208 -15.87 -5.06 -18.26
CA THR A 208 -16.23 -5.98 -19.35
C THR A 208 -15.35 -7.24 -19.32
N ILE A 209 -15.66 -8.23 -20.16
CA ILE A 209 -14.80 -9.42 -20.35
C ILE A 209 -13.41 -9.01 -20.87
N ASP A 210 -13.36 -8.03 -21.76
CA ASP A 210 -12.08 -7.53 -22.32
C ASP A 210 -11.25 -6.83 -21.25
N ASP A 211 -11.87 -6.05 -20.37
CA ASP A 211 -11.18 -5.44 -19.23
C ASP A 211 -10.60 -6.50 -18.29
N LEU A 212 -11.38 -7.54 -17.97
CA LEU A 212 -10.92 -8.64 -17.13
C LEU A 212 -9.75 -9.39 -17.77
N THR A 213 -9.79 -9.60 -19.08
CA THR A 213 -8.70 -10.22 -19.84
C THR A 213 -7.44 -9.36 -19.82
N SER A 214 -7.59 -8.06 -20.01
CA SER A 214 -6.48 -7.10 -19.96
C SER A 214 -5.85 -7.03 -18.57
N VAL A 215 -6.67 -6.99 -17.51
CA VAL A 215 -6.18 -7.01 -16.11
C VAL A 215 -5.46 -8.33 -15.81
N ALA A 216 -6.00 -9.48 -16.25
CA ALA A 216 -5.35 -10.77 -16.05
C ALA A 216 -4.01 -10.86 -16.81
N ALA A 217 -3.95 -10.30 -18.02
CA ALA A 217 -2.70 -10.22 -18.77
C ALA A 217 -1.65 -9.36 -18.09
N HIS A 218 -2.06 -8.22 -17.54
CA HIS A 218 -1.17 -7.32 -16.77
C HIS A 218 -0.61 -8.01 -15.51
N PHE A 219 -1.41 -8.78 -14.81
CA PHE A 219 -0.99 -9.52 -13.62
C PHE A 219 -0.52 -10.95 -13.89
N ARG A 220 -0.17 -11.30 -15.14
CA ARG A 220 0.17 -12.69 -15.51
C ARG A 220 1.30 -13.25 -14.64
N THR A 221 2.39 -12.52 -14.46
CA THR A 221 3.52 -12.95 -13.65
C THR A 221 3.09 -13.22 -12.21
N TYR A 222 2.39 -12.30 -11.58
CA TYR A 222 1.83 -12.49 -10.25
C TYR A 222 0.92 -13.73 -10.16
N LEU A 223 -0.02 -13.88 -11.11
CA LEU A 223 -0.98 -14.99 -11.12
C LEU A 223 -0.32 -16.36 -11.27
N THR A 224 0.81 -16.43 -11.96
CA THR A 224 1.58 -17.69 -12.15
C THR A 224 2.54 -17.96 -11.00
N THR A 225 3.00 -16.92 -10.30
CA THR A 225 4.00 -17.04 -9.22
C THR A 225 3.37 -17.26 -7.86
N ARG A 226 2.18 -16.71 -7.63
CA ARG A 226 1.52 -16.82 -6.34
C ARG A 226 1.31 -18.29 -5.96
N ASP A 227 1.80 -18.65 -4.82
CA ASP A 227 1.70 -20.00 -4.25
C ASP A 227 1.30 -19.86 -2.78
N TRP A 228 0.00 -19.93 -2.52
CA TRP A 228 -0.56 -19.76 -1.18
C TRP A 228 -0.30 -20.97 -0.26
N GLN A 229 0.27 -22.05 -0.79
CA GLN A 229 0.65 -23.23 -0.02
C GLN A 229 2.03 -23.08 0.62
N THR A 230 2.84 -22.11 0.19
CA THR A 230 4.20 -21.89 0.69
C THR A 230 4.21 -21.51 2.17
N VAL A 231 3.16 -20.82 2.64
CA VAL A 231 2.99 -20.44 4.06
C VAL A 231 1.74 -21.14 4.59
N GLU A 232 1.95 -22.18 5.38
CA GLU A 232 0.84 -22.90 6.01
C GLU A 232 0.20 -22.07 7.12
N ASN A 233 -1.12 -22.06 7.15
CA ASN A 233 -1.90 -21.59 8.27
C ASN A 233 -2.76 -22.74 8.81
N PRO A 234 -2.18 -23.66 9.59
CA PRO A 234 -2.93 -24.77 10.17
C PRO A 234 -4.03 -24.23 11.08
N ALA A 235 -5.12 -24.98 11.16
CA ALA A 235 -6.11 -24.74 12.21
C ALA A 235 -5.45 -24.91 13.60
N PRO A 236 -5.91 -24.18 14.60
CA PRO A 236 -5.42 -24.33 15.97
C PRO A 236 -5.64 -25.75 16.52
#